data_141fe16a24049cb83d4d9bf5bbcb791b
#
_entry.id   141fe16a24049cb83d4d9bf5bbcb791b
#
_cell.length_a   1.000
_cell.length_b   1.000
_cell.length_c   1.000
_cell.angle_alpha   90.00
_cell.angle_beta   90.00
_cell.angle_gamma   90.00
#
_symmetry.space_group_name_H-M   'P 1'
#
loop_
_entity.id
_entity.type
_entity.pdbx_description
1 polymer ?
#
loop_
_entity_poly.entity_id
_entity_poly.type
_entity_poly.pdbx_seq_one_letter_code
_entity_poly.pdbx_strand_id
1 'polypeptide(L)'
;MKGIYKHLSLKYLCRLFGKSRQGWYNLQQHQGQKVLKSTLILEKVRKIRTDLPKLGTLKLRIMLEKHLQDHHLSIGRDAFFELMRDNGMLIKSKRSYTITTNSNHLFKKFPDLVNQGEALMAEEIWVSDITYIRMRSGFAYLSLITDAYSRKIVGYNLSHNLRAEGCIKALQMALNSRIYPQRPLIHHSDRGIQYCCNAYVELLQKNRLHISMTQNGSPYDNAIAERINGILKTEFGLHKTFESFVIAQQNVDQVIEKYNYLRPHFSCGLKTPQLCHLSAHVKPIQENLLRRKVISGKSYNKVK
;
A
#
# COMPACT_ATOMS: atom_id res chain seq x y z
N MET A 1 -24.38 39.03 -11.67
CA MET A 1 -25.00 40.17 -12.41
C MET A 1 -26.05 40.93 -11.59
N LYS A 2 -27.10 40.28 -11.04
CA LYS A 2 -28.10 40.98 -10.22
C LYS A 2 -27.53 41.66 -8.98
N GLY A 3 -26.44 41.14 -8.42
CA GLY A 3 -25.74 41.79 -7.32
C GLY A 3 -24.99 43.06 -7.68
N ILE A 4 -24.57 43.20 -8.95
CA ILE A 4 -23.85 44.38 -9.46
C ILE A 4 -24.86 45.43 -9.94
N TYR A 5 -25.93 45.02 -10.61
CA TYR A 5 -26.96 45.90 -11.21
C TYR A 5 -28.28 45.77 -10.46
N LYS A 6 -28.30 46.17 -9.18
CA LYS A 6 -29.46 46.05 -8.29
C LYS A 6 -30.69 46.80 -8.80
N HIS A 7 -30.51 47.87 -9.52
CA HIS A 7 -31.55 48.75 -10.06
C HIS A 7 -32.24 48.22 -11.33
N LEU A 8 -31.63 47.22 -12.00
CA LEU A 8 -32.19 46.61 -13.20
C LEU A 8 -33.11 45.43 -12.90
N SER A 9 -34.23 45.33 -13.59
CA SER A 9 -35.15 44.21 -13.44
C SER A 9 -34.52 42.91 -14.01
N LEU A 10 -34.79 41.78 -13.35
CA LEU A 10 -34.34 40.47 -13.86
C LEU A 10 -34.83 40.18 -15.27
N LYS A 11 -36.05 40.63 -15.59
CA LYS A 11 -36.65 40.49 -16.94
C LYS A 11 -35.79 41.20 -18.00
N TYR A 12 -35.34 42.41 -17.69
CA TYR A 12 -34.50 43.22 -18.57
C TYR A 12 -33.13 42.57 -18.77
N LEU A 13 -32.49 42.17 -17.68
CA LEU A 13 -31.18 41.48 -17.71
C LEU A 13 -31.23 40.16 -18.51
N CYS A 14 -32.25 39.35 -18.27
CA CYS A 14 -32.42 38.12 -19.04
C CYS A 14 -32.58 38.39 -20.55
N ARG A 15 -33.38 39.39 -20.93
CA ARG A 15 -33.56 39.76 -22.34
C ARG A 15 -32.27 40.25 -23.00
N LEU A 16 -31.49 41.05 -22.26
CA LEU A 16 -30.19 41.56 -22.73
C LEU A 16 -29.20 40.43 -23.07
N PHE A 17 -29.22 39.34 -22.32
CA PHE A 17 -28.35 38.17 -22.53
C PHE A 17 -29.00 37.02 -23.30
N GLY A 18 -30.15 37.25 -23.97
CA GLY A 18 -30.82 36.20 -24.72
C GLY A 18 -31.29 34.99 -23.93
N LYS A 19 -31.60 35.20 -22.62
CA LYS A 19 -32.04 34.15 -21.70
C LYS A 19 -33.48 34.37 -21.23
N SER A 20 -34.20 33.29 -20.92
CA SER A 20 -35.50 33.39 -20.23
C SER A 20 -35.33 33.53 -18.73
N ARG A 21 -36.29 34.13 -18.03
CA ARG A 21 -36.31 34.16 -16.57
C ARG A 21 -36.32 32.75 -15.96
N GLN A 22 -37.10 31.85 -16.56
CA GLN A 22 -37.18 30.46 -16.15
C GLN A 22 -35.80 29.78 -16.30
N GLY A 23 -35.10 29.98 -17.42
CA GLY A 23 -33.73 29.48 -17.62
C GLY A 23 -32.76 30.02 -16.59
N TRP A 24 -32.91 31.27 -16.13
CA TRP A 24 -32.07 31.82 -15.08
C TRP A 24 -32.33 31.19 -13.69
N TYR A 25 -33.61 30.98 -13.33
CA TYR A 25 -33.97 30.29 -12.08
C TYR A 25 -33.52 28.83 -12.09
N ASN A 26 -33.73 28.12 -13.22
CA ASN A 26 -33.26 26.76 -13.40
C ASN A 26 -31.72 26.68 -13.22
N LEU A 27 -30.98 27.64 -13.81
CA LEU A 27 -29.53 27.70 -13.67
C LEU A 27 -29.10 27.90 -12.18
N GLN A 28 -29.78 28.81 -11.45
CA GLN A 28 -29.49 29.00 -10.02
C GLN A 28 -29.78 27.74 -9.19
N GLN A 29 -30.90 27.08 -9.46
CA GLN A 29 -31.26 25.84 -8.80
C GLN A 29 -30.23 24.74 -9.06
N HIS A 30 -29.83 24.56 -10.34
CA HIS A 30 -28.80 23.63 -10.73
C HIS A 30 -27.45 23.95 -10.10
N GLN A 31 -27.06 25.22 -10.01
CA GLN A 31 -25.83 25.63 -9.34
C GLN A 31 -25.89 25.34 -7.85
N GLY A 32 -27.00 25.64 -7.17
CA GLY A 32 -27.20 25.29 -5.77
C GLY A 32 -27.08 23.80 -5.48
N GLN A 33 -27.73 22.98 -6.31
CA GLN A 33 -27.63 21.51 -6.22
C GLN A 33 -26.20 21.02 -6.47
N LYS A 34 -25.50 21.59 -7.46
CA LYS A 34 -24.10 21.25 -7.75
C LYS A 34 -23.19 21.59 -6.58
N VAL A 35 -23.35 22.75 -5.97
CA VAL A 35 -22.58 23.17 -4.78
C VAL A 35 -22.83 22.23 -3.62
N LEU A 36 -24.09 21.95 -3.28
CA LEU A 36 -24.44 21.01 -2.18
C LEU A 36 -23.82 19.62 -2.41
N LYS A 37 -24.00 19.07 -3.61
CA LYS A 37 -23.41 17.79 -4.02
C LYS A 37 -21.89 17.79 -3.85
N SER A 38 -21.21 18.84 -4.33
CA SER A 38 -19.76 18.96 -4.22
C SER A 38 -19.31 19.03 -2.76
N THR A 39 -20.03 19.75 -1.91
CA THR A 39 -19.75 19.86 -0.47
C THR A 39 -19.82 18.49 0.22
N LEU A 40 -20.92 17.75 0.01
CA LEU A 40 -21.09 16.41 0.59
C LEU A 40 -19.97 15.44 0.17
N ILE A 41 -19.59 15.47 -1.10
CA ILE A 41 -18.48 14.64 -1.61
C ILE A 41 -17.16 15.04 -0.94
N LEU A 42 -16.85 16.33 -0.86
CA LEU A 42 -15.59 16.82 -0.28
C LEU A 42 -15.50 16.54 1.22
N GLU A 43 -16.58 16.66 1.97
CA GLU A 43 -16.64 16.29 3.40
C GLU A 43 -16.30 14.82 3.59
N LYS A 44 -16.91 13.93 2.79
CA LYS A 44 -16.60 12.50 2.87
C LYS A 44 -15.15 12.21 2.47
N VAL A 45 -14.62 12.89 1.44
CA VAL A 45 -13.20 12.78 1.06
C VAL A 45 -12.29 13.20 2.22
N ARG A 46 -12.57 14.32 2.89
CA ARG A 46 -11.78 14.77 4.06
C ARG A 46 -11.81 13.74 5.18
N LYS A 47 -12.98 13.14 5.47
CA LYS A 47 -13.12 12.07 6.47
C LYS A 47 -12.29 10.83 6.10
N ILE A 48 -12.31 10.38 4.84
CA ILE A 48 -11.46 9.26 4.40
C ILE A 48 -9.98 9.62 4.55
N ARG A 49 -9.58 10.85 4.24
CA ARG A 49 -8.19 11.30 4.32
C ARG A 49 -7.67 11.51 5.73
N THR A 50 -8.51 11.51 6.74
CA THR A 50 -8.06 11.44 8.15
C THR A 50 -7.29 10.13 8.39
N ASP A 51 -7.76 9.03 7.83
CA ASP A 51 -7.10 7.72 7.97
C ASP A 51 -6.10 7.42 6.85
N LEU A 52 -6.38 7.88 5.62
CA LEU A 52 -5.60 7.63 4.42
C LEU A 52 -5.14 8.96 3.77
N PRO A 53 -4.18 9.68 4.38
CA PRO A 53 -3.92 11.10 4.10
C PRO A 53 -3.59 11.40 2.64
N LYS A 54 -2.84 10.52 1.97
CA LYS A 54 -2.42 10.68 0.58
C LYS A 54 -2.95 9.57 -0.33
N LEU A 55 -4.16 9.08 -0.05
CA LEU A 55 -4.82 8.14 -0.95
C LEU A 55 -5.12 8.81 -2.30
N GLY A 56 -4.72 8.16 -3.40
CA GLY A 56 -4.90 8.68 -4.76
C GLY A 56 -6.37 8.81 -5.16
N THR A 57 -6.67 9.81 -5.99
CA THR A 57 -8.03 10.20 -6.38
C THR A 57 -8.89 9.06 -6.92
N LEU A 58 -8.31 8.15 -7.73
CA LEU A 58 -9.06 7.02 -8.26
C LEU A 58 -9.54 6.04 -7.17
N LYS A 59 -8.69 5.74 -6.19
CA LYS A 59 -9.08 4.89 -5.05
C LYS A 59 -10.10 5.58 -4.15
N LEU A 60 -9.96 6.89 -3.93
CA LEU A 60 -10.96 7.69 -3.21
C LEU A 60 -12.33 7.58 -3.86
N ARG A 61 -12.42 7.72 -5.20
CA ARG A 61 -13.67 7.61 -5.93
C ARG A 61 -14.37 6.27 -5.70
N ILE A 62 -13.58 5.19 -5.70
CA ILE A 62 -14.10 3.83 -5.45
C ILE A 62 -14.61 3.70 -4.01
N MET A 63 -13.85 4.19 -3.03
CA MET A 63 -14.29 4.18 -1.62
C MET A 63 -15.53 5.04 -1.37
N LEU A 64 -15.78 6.04 -2.21
CA LEU A 64 -16.98 6.88 -2.14
C LEU A 64 -18.22 6.21 -2.75
N GLU A 65 -18.09 5.14 -3.52
CA GLU A 65 -19.18 4.59 -4.34
C GLU A 65 -20.42 4.25 -3.51
N LYS A 66 -20.23 3.55 -2.38
CA LYS A 66 -21.33 3.25 -1.46
C LYS A 66 -21.99 4.53 -0.91
N HIS A 67 -21.19 5.50 -0.47
CA HIS A 67 -21.70 6.77 0.04
C HIS A 67 -22.49 7.56 -1.03
N LEU A 68 -22.02 7.54 -2.28
CA LEU A 68 -22.71 8.17 -3.38
C LEU A 68 -24.07 7.50 -3.65
N GLN A 69 -24.12 6.16 -3.60
CA GLN A 69 -25.36 5.39 -3.76
C GLN A 69 -26.34 5.70 -2.62
N ASP A 70 -25.91 5.64 -1.37
CA ASP A 70 -26.72 5.89 -0.17
C ASP A 70 -27.36 7.30 -0.19
N HIS A 71 -26.74 8.28 -0.83
CA HIS A 71 -27.23 9.65 -0.94
C HIS A 71 -27.81 10.00 -2.32
N HIS A 72 -28.04 9.01 -3.19
CA HIS A 72 -28.51 9.22 -4.56
C HIS A 72 -27.68 10.23 -5.37
N LEU A 73 -26.37 10.28 -5.11
CA LEU A 73 -25.41 11.13 -5.80
C LEU A 73 -24.67 10.33 -6.87
N SER A 74 -24.32 10.99 -7.96
CA SER A 74 -23.48 10.42 -9.01
C SER A 74 -22.40 11.42 -9.43
N ILE A 75 -21.16 10.97 -9.63
CA ILE A 75 -20.09 11.79 -10.17
C ILE A 75 -19.20 10.94 -11.09
N GLY A 76 -19.02 11.41 -12.32
CA GLY A 76 -18.11 10.76 -13.26
C GLY A 76 -16.65 10.89 -12.83
N ARG A 77 -15.79 10.04 -13.39
CA ARG A 77 -14.34 10.05 -13.08
C ARG A 77 -13.72 11.43 -13.29
N ASP A 78 -13.91 12.02 -14.44
CA ASP A 78 -13.25 13.26 -14.84
C ASP A 78 -13.78 14.45 -14.03
N ALA A 79 -15.10 14.53 -13.83
CA ALA A 79 -15.72 15.54 -12.96
C ALA A 79 -15.23 15.43 -11.49
N PHE A 80 -14.96 14.22 -11.00
CA PHE A 80 -14.38 14.03 -9.68
C PHE A 80 -12.92 14.49 -9.63
N PHE A 81 -12.13 14.23 -10.67
CA PHE A 81 -10.77 14.74 -10.76
C PHE A 81 -10.71 16.26 -10.83
N GLU A 82 -11.63 16.90 -11.58
CA GLU A 82 -11.78 18.36 -11.62
C GLU A 82 -12.15 18.91 -10.25
N LEU A 83 -13.16 18.35 -9.58
CA LEU A 83 -13.54 18.74 -8.23
C LEU A 83 -12.36 18.68 -7.25
N MET A 84 -11.55 17.62 -7.30
CA MET A 84 -10.36 17.47 -6.48
C MET A 84 -9.27 18.48 -6.82
N ARG A 85 -9.10 18.80 -8.11
CA ARG A 85 -8.13 19.80 -8.61
C ARG A 85 -8.51 21.20 -8.15
N ASP A 86 -9.77 21.60 -8.32
CA ASP A 86 -10.28 22.92 -7.98
C ASP A 86 -10.19 23.20 -6.48
N ASN A 87 -10.22 22.14 -5.66
CA ASN A 87 -10.06 22.24 -4.21
C ASN A 87 -8.63 21.95 -3.71
N GLY A 88 -7.63 21.92 -4.60
CA GLY A 88 -6.23 21.69 -4.22
C GLY A 88 -5.95 20.31 -3.60
N MET A 89 -6.83 19.35 -3.83
CA MET A 89 -6.80 18.02 -3.18
C MET A 89 -6.12 16.93 -4.02
N LEU A 90 -5.52 17.26 -5.16
CA LEU A 90 -4.72 16.30 -5.94
C LEU A 90 -3.38 16.04 -5.26
N ILE A 91 -2.96 14.77 -5.25
CA ILE A 91 -1.68 14.37 -4.67
C ILE A 91 -0.56 14.51 -5.70
N LYS A 92 0.45 15.31 -5.38
CA LYS A 92 1.67 15.44 -6.19
C LYS A 92 2.65 14.31 -5.82
N SER A 93 3.14 13.59 -6.81
CA SER A 93 4.18 12.57 -6.63
C SER A 93 5.54 13.24 -6.44
N LYS A 94 6.27 12.83 -5.38
CA LYS A 94 7.70 13.16 -5.22
C LYS A 94 8.49 11.87 -5.44
N ARG A 95 9.52 11.91 -6.27
CA ARG A 95 10.48 10.81 -6.46
C ARG A 95 11.68 11.04 -5.54
N SER A 96 12.08 9.99 -4.81
CA SER A 96 13.33 9.97 -4.04
C SER A 96 13.86 8.53 -4.06
N TYR A 97 15.15 8.37 -4.30
CA TYR A 97 15.84 7.08 -4.30
C TYR A 97 17.00 7.13 -3.31
N THR A 98 17.18 6.06 -2.55
CA THR A 98 18.32 5.86 -1.65
C THR A 98 18.69 4.38 -1.67
N ILE A 99 19.96 4.05 -1.95
CA ILE A 99 20.50 2.67 -1.93
C ILE A 99 21.07 2.42 -0.53
N THR A 100 20.69 1.32 0.13
CA THR A 100 21.00 1.08 1.55
C THR A 100 21.46 -0.34 1.89
N THR A 101 21.60 -1.25 0.93
CA THR A 101 21.92 -2.66 1.20
C THR A 101 23.41 -2.94 1.11
N ASN A 102 24.00 -3.56 2.13
CA ASN A 102 25.36 -4.11 2.12
C ASN A 102 25.28 -5.64 2.00
N SER A 103 25.57 -6.17 0.80
CA SER A 103 25.55 -7.60 0.48
C SER A 103 26.94 -8.26 0.49
N ASN A 104 27.98 -7.55 0.87
CA ASN A 104 29.36 -8.05 0.86
C ASN A 104 29.76 -8.66 2.22
N HIS A 105 29.35 -9.90 2.46
CA HIS A 105 29.64 -10.66 3.68
C HIS A 105 29.83 -12.16 3.38
N LEU A 106 30.43 -12.90 4.34
CA LEU A 106 30.82 -14.32 4.20
C LEU A 106 29.71 -15.34 4.50
N PHE A 107 28.51 -14.93 4.93
CA PHE A 107 27.42 -15.85 5.21
C PHE A 107 26.93 -16.57 3.95
N LYS A 108 26.37 -17.77 4.15
CA LYS A 108 25.77 -18.59 3.09
C LYS A 108 24.63 -17.83 2.41
N LYS A 109 24.68 -17.76 1.10
CA LYS A 109 23.62 -17.18 0.25
C LYS A 109 22.77 -18.30 -0.32
N PHE A 110 21.46 -18.05 -0.44
CA PHE A 110 20.50 -19.03 -0.97
C PHE A 110 20.10 -18.66 -2.41
N PRO A 111 19.68 -19.66 -3.21
CA PRO A 111 19.26 -19.41 -4.59
C PRO A 111 17.95 -18.60 -4.64
N ASP A 112 17.72 -17.94 -5.75
CA ASP A 112 16.42 -17.33 -6.05
C ASP A 112 15.44 -18.42 -6.49
N LEU A 113 14.40 -18.64 -5.68
CA LEU A 113 13.32 -19.58 -5.96
C LEU A 113 12.09 -18.88 -6.57
N VAL A 114 12.03 -17.55 -6.49
CA VAL A 114 10.90 -16.76 -7.00
C VAL A 114 11.06 -16.48 -8.49
N ASN A 115 12.26 -16.11 -8.93
CA ASN A 115 12.66 -15.94 -10.33
C ASN A 115 11.51 -15.40 -11.24
N GLN A 116 11.00 -14.22 -10.94
CA GLN A 116 9.87 -13.56 -11.63
C GLN A 116 8.51 -14.29 -11.56
N GLY A 117 8.39 -15.34 -10.78
CA GLY A 117 7.11 -16.01 -10.53
C GLY A 117 6.20 -15.14 -9.65
N GLU A 118 4.91 -15.08 -10.01
CA GLU A 118 3.91 -14.41 -9.18
C GLU A 118 3.29 -15.39 -8.18
N ALA A 119 3.05 -14.92 -6.95
CA ALA A 119 2.28 -15.69 -5.98
C ALA A 119 0.82 -15.79 -6.45
N LEU A 120 0.26 -17.00 -6.46
CA LEU A 120 -1.11 -17.27 -6.91
C LEU A 120 -2.11 -17.30 -5.74
N MET A 121 -1.60 -17.46 -4.52
CA MET A 121 -2.42 -17.50 -3.30
C MET A 121 -1.69 -16.91 -2.09
N ALA A 122 -2.46 -16.58 -1.05
CA ALA A 122 -1.89 -16.10 0.20
C ALA A 122 -1.02 -17.19 0.87
N GLU A 123 0.04 -16.74 1.54
CA GLU A 123 1.06 -17.55 2.22
C GLU A 123 1.80 -18.54 1.31
N GLU A 124 1.99 -18.17 0.05
CA GLU A 124 2.85 -18.90 -0.88
C GLU A 124 4.26 -18.29 -0.94
N ILE A 125 4.34 -16.95 -0.97
CA ILE A 125 5.60 -16.21 -0.97
C ILE A 125 5.47 -15.04 0.01
N TRP A 126 6.40 -14.95 0.94
CA TRP A 126 6.63 -13.77 1.74
C TRP A 126 7.88 -13.03 1.26
N VAL A 127 7.79 -11.72 1.16
CA VAL A 127 8.93 -10.86 0.84
C VAL A 127 9.29 -10.01 2.06
N SER A 128 10.58 -9.93 2.35
CA SER A 128 11.12 -9.21 3.52
C SER A 128 12.04 -8.10 3.08
N ASP A 129 11.98 -6.97 3.81
CA ASP A 129 12.87 -5.84 3.61
C ASP A 129 12.97 -5.01 4.89
N ILE A 130 14.05 -4.22 5.01
CA ILE A 130 14.27 -3.28 6.11
C ILE A 130 14.22 -1.86 5.57
N THR A 131 13.46 -1.00 6.22
CA THR A 131 13.43 0.41 5.85
C THR A 131 13.78 1.30 7.03
N TYR A 132 14.41 2.44 6.73
CA TYR A 132 14.87 3.40 7.71
C TYR A 132 13.76 4.39 8.06
N ILE A 133 13.53 4.59 9.35
CA ILE A 133 12.63 5.59 9.92
C ILE A 133 13.49 6.67 10.57
N ARG A 134 13.35 7.91 10.09
CA ARG A 134 14.16 9.04 10.58
C ARG A 134 13.71 9.47 11.97
N MET A 135 14.66 9.57 12.89
CA MET A 135 14.50 10.07 14.25
C MET A 135 15.28 11.38 14.42
N ARG A 136 14.98 12.20 15.43
CA ARG A 136 15.84 13.33 15.78
C ARG A 136 17.28 12.89 16.13
N SER A 137 17.41 11.74 16.78
CA SER A 137 18.70 11.16 17.21
C SER A 137 19.33 10.19 16.21
N GLY A 138 18.92 10.20 14.92
CA GLY A 138 19.46 9.29 13.90
C GLY A 138 18.37 8.48 13.20
N PHE A 139 18.44 7.15 13.27
CA PHE A 139 17.49 6.26 12.59
C PHE A 139 17.02 5.14 13.50
N ALA A 140 15.76 4.75 13.32
CA ALA A 140 15.22 3.45 13.71
C ALA A 140 15.03 2.60 12.44
N TYR A 141 14.94 1.30 12.61
CA TYR A 141 14.93 0.32 11.51
C TYR A 141 13.64 -0.50 11.57
N LEU A 142 12.84 -0.38 10.55
CA LEU A 142 11.58 -1.09 10.42
C LEU A 142 11.77 -2.31 9.53
N SER A 143 11.78 -3.49 10.13
CA SER A 143 11.75 -4.77 9.42
C SER A 143 10.31 -5.11 9.06
N LEU A 144 10.05 -5.46 7.81
CA LEU A 144 8.72 -5.79 7.28
C LEU A 144 8.73 -7.15 6.62
N ILE A 145 7.66 -7.91 6.81
CA ILE A 145 7.36 -9.13 6.06
C ILE A 145 5.99 -8.97 5.42
N THR A 146 5.95 -9.08 4.12
CA THR A 146 4.75 -8.84 3.30
C THR A 146 4.40 -10.09 2.50
N ASP A 147 3.14 -10.49 2.54
CA ASP A 147 2.61 -11.53 1.68
C ASP A 147 2.55 -11.05 0.22
N ALA A 148 3.21 -11.76 -0.68
CA ALA A 148 3.38 -11.33 -2.06
C ALA A 148 2.07 -11.34 -2.87
N TYR A 149 1.10 -12.19 -2.51
CA TYR A 149 -0.20 -12.25 -3.17
C TYR A 149 -1.12 -11.12 -2.70
N SER A 150 -1.36 -11.07 -1.41
CA SER A 150 -2.35 -10.15 -0.82
C SER A 150 -1.82 -8.76 -0.55
N ARG A 151 -0.51 -8.56 -0.60
CA ARG A 151 0.18 -7.33 -0.18
C ARG A 151 0.01 -7.00 1.31
N LYS A 152 -0.51 -7.94 2.11
CA LYS A 152 -0.67 -7.78 3.55
C LYS A 152 0.69 -7.81 4.23
N ILE A 153 0.94 -6.84 5.10
CA ILE A 153 2.07 -6.90 6.03
C ILE A 153 1.68 -7.90 7.11
N VAL A 154 2.33 -9.06 7.12
CA VAL A 154 2.05 -10.18 8.02
C VAL A 154 2.92 -10.17 9.27
N GLY A 155 4.08 -9.48 9.22
CA GLY A 155 4.95 -9.30 10.36
C GLY A 155 5.78 -8.04 10.23
N TYR A 156 6.06 -7.38 11.36
CA TYR A 156 6.91 -6.19 11.40
C TYR A 156 7.53 -5.99 12.77
N ASN A 157 8.61 -5.25 12.81
CA ASN A 157 9.23 -4.79 14.05
C ASN A 157 10.04 -3.52 13.82
N LEU A 158 9.88 -2.53 14.69
CA LEU A 158 10.73 -1.35 14.74
C LEU A 158 11.85 -1.58 15.77
N SER A 159 13.10 -1.29 15.39
CA SER A 159 14.28 -1.51 16.22
C SER A 159 15.16 -0.26 16.29
N HIS A 160 15.87 -0.07 17.41
CA HIS A 160 16.86 1.00 17.56
C HIS A 160 18.13 0.77 16.74
N ASN A 161 18.42 -0.47 16.37
CA ASN A 161 19.64 -0.87 15.66
C ASN A 161 19.32 -1.77 14.47
N LEU A 162 20.28 -1.91 13.56
CA LEU A 162 20.16 -2.72 12.34
C LEU A 162 20.65 -4.16 12.58
N ARG A 163 20.37 -4.75 13.74
CA ARG A 163 20.71 -6.14 14.05
C ARG A 163 19.61 -7.10 13.59
N ALA A 164 19.97 -8.38 13.50
CA ALA A 164 19.06 -9.44 13.05
C ALA A 164 17.84 -9.66 13.98
N GLU A 165 17.95 -9.28 15.27
CA GLU A 165 16.87 -9.46 16.25
C GLU A 165 15.57 -8.76 15.81
N GLY A 166 15.67 -7.60 15.13
CA GLY A 166 14.50 -6.92 14.58
C GLY A 166 13.80 -7.74 13.50
N CYS A 167 14.56 -8.34 12.60
CA CYS A 167 14.04 -9.22 11.55
C CYS A 167 13.46 -10.51 12.16
N ILE A 168 14.12 -11.09 13.17
CA ILE A 168 13.65 -12.29 13.87
C ILE A 168 12.29 -12.04 14.53
N LYS A 169 12.11 -10.90 15.21
CA LYS A 169 10.81 -10.53 15.83
C LYS A 169 9.72 -10.35 14.78
N ALA A 170 10.03 -9.70 13.66
CA ALA A 170 9.09 -9.56 12.54
C ALA A 170 8.70 -10.94 11.98
N LEU A 171 9.66 -11.86 11.83
CA LEU A 171 9.40 -13.23 11.35
C LEU A 171 8.55 -14.03 12.34
N GLN A 172 8.84 -13.95 13.64
CA GLN A 172 8.02 -14.58 14.67
C GLN A 172 6.59 -14.10 14.66
N MET A 173 6.36 -12.77 14.52
CA MET A 173 5.02 -12.20 14.37
C MET A 173 4.32 -12.78 13.13
N ALA A 174 5.00 -12.83 11.99
CA ALA A 174 4.45 -13.38 10.75
C ALA A 174 4.08 -14.86 10.90
N LEU A 175 4.96 -15.66 11.49
CA LEU A 175 4.72 -17.10 11.72
C LEU A 175 3.51 -17.34 12.63
N ASN A 176 3.37 -16.55 13.69
CA ASN A 176 2.24 -16.65 14.62
C ASN A 176 0.91 -16.22 13.99
N SER A 177 0.96 -15.39 12.94
CA SER A 177 -0.24 -14.90 12.24
C SER A 177 -0.66 -15.76 11.05
N ARG A 178 0.02 -16.89 10.77
CA ARG A 178 -0.31 -17.77 9.64
C ARG A 178 -1.72 -18.34 9.74
N ILE A 179 -2.46 -18.22 8.65
CA ILE A 179 -3.81 -18.79 8.50
C ILE A 179 -3.75 -20.19 7.85
N TYR A 180 -2.72 -20.40 7.01
CA TYR A 180 -2.54 -21.64 6.25
C TYR A 180 -1.20 -22.33 6.57
N PRO A 181 -0.95 -22.75 7.83
CA PRO A 181 0.37 -23.23 8.27
C PRO A 181 0.84 -24.50 7.55
N GLN A 182 -0.08 -25.25 6.94
CA GLN A 182 0.25 -26.48 6.20
C GLN A 182 0.69 -26.22 4.74
N ARG A 183 0.55 -24.97 4.24
CA ARG A 183 0.98 -24.64 2.88
C ARG A 183 2.50 -24.46 2.82
N PRO A 184 3.17 -24.94 1.76
CA PRO A 184 4.55 -24.60 1.49
C PRO A 184 4.68 -23.10 1.33
N LEU A 185 5.69 -22.50 2.00
CA LEU A 185 5.90 -21.07 2.01
C LEU A 185 7.36 -20.76 1.65
N ILE A 186 7.57 -19.87 0.70
CA ILE A 186 8.86 -19.33 0.32
C ILE A 186 9.04 -18.00 1.03
N HIS A 187 10.13 -17.85 1.78
CA HIS A 187 10.57 -16.57 2.33
C HIS A 187 11.66 -16.00 1.42
N HIS A 188 11.37 -14.85 0.81
CA HIS A 188 12.27 -14.16 -0.12
C HIS A 188 12.76 -12.84 0.47
N SER A 189 14.07 -12.60 0.41
CA SER A 189 14.72 -11.38 0.90
C SER A 189 15.88 -10.96 0.00
N ASP A 190 16.43 -9.79 0.24
CA ASP A 190 17.75 -9.45 -0.26
C ASP A 190 18.84 -10.27 0.45
N ARG A 191 20.11 -10.07 0.05
CA ARG A 191 21.28 -10.72 0.67
C ARG A 191 21.85 -9.91 1.85
N GLY A 192 21.01 -9.17 2.57
CA GLY A 192 21.43 -8.45 3.76
C GLY A 192 21.91 -9.41 4.86
N ILE A 193 22.93 -8.98 5.62
CA ILE A 193 23.53 -9.77 6.71
C ILE A 193 22.49 -10.26 7.73
N GLN A 194 21.44 -9.50 7.94
CA GLN A 194 20.35 -9.79 8.87
C GLN A 194 19.57 -11.05 8.46
N TYR A 195 19.39 -11.26 7.16
CA TYR A 195 18.67 -12.41 6.61
C TYR A 195 19.54 -13.64 6.40
N CYS A 196 20.88 -13.44 6.32
CA CYS A 196 21.85 -14.51 6.14
C CYS A 196 22.40 -15.06 7.46
N CYS A 197 22.16 -14.41 8.59
CA CYS A 197 22.68 -14.86 9.89
C CYS A 197 22.06 -16.19 10.34
N ASN A 198 22.83 -17.01 11.05
CA ASN A 198 22.43 -18.37 11.46
C ASN A 198 21.08 -18.37 12.19
N ALA A 199 20.89 -17.49 13.18
CA ALA A 199 19.67 -17.44 13.98
C ALA A 199 18.40 -17.19 13.12
N TYR A 200 18.48 -16.34 12.08
CA TYR A 200 17.37 -16.12 11.17
C TYR A 200 17.11 -17.31 10.27
N VAL A 201 18.17 -17.89 9.71
CA VAL A 201 18.11 -19.09 8.84
C VAL A 201 17.57 -20.29 9.61
N GLU A 202 18.04 -20.53 10.83
CA GLU A 202 17.55 -21.60 11.71
C GLU A 202 16.05 -21.46 12.02
N LEU A 203 15.59 -20.23 12.27
CA LEU A 203 14.16 -19.96 12.51
C LEU A 203 13.31 -20.30 11.27
N LEU A 204 13.78 -19.97 10.06
CA LEU A 204 13.10 -20.33 8.80
C LEU A 204 13.06 -21.85 8.61
N GLN A 205 14.20 -22.52 8.81
CA GLN A 205 14.33 -23.99 8.67
C GLN A 205 13.47 -24.74 9.69
N LYS A 206 13.50 -24.32 10.97
CA LYS A 206 12.67 -24.90 12.05
C LYS A 206 11.18 -24.86 11.71
N ASN A 207 10.75 -23.81 11.00
CA ASN A 207 9.36 -23.66 10.56
C ASN A 207 9.11 -24.20 9.14
N ARG A 208 10.07 -24.93 8.54
CA ARG A 208 9.97 -25.56 7.21
C ARG A 208 9.66 -24.57 6.08
N LEU A 209 10.18 -23.35 6.17
CA LEU A 209 10.09 -22.37 5.09
C LEU A 209 11.22 -22.57 4.09
N HIS A 210 10.91 -22.44 2.82
CA HIS A 210 11.90 -22.40 1.76
C HIS A 210 12.56 -21.03 1.69
N ILE A 211 13.89 -21.00 1.70
CA ILE A 211 14.68 -19.77 1.73
C ILE A 211 15.03 -19.37 0.31
N SER A 212 14.72 -18.15 -0.06
CA SER A 212 15.01 -17.56 -1.36
C SER A 212 15.66 -16.18 -1.18
N MET A 213 16.66 -15.87 -2.01
CA MET A 213 17.35 -14.58 -1.96
C MET A 213 17.56 -14.03 -3.37
N THR A 214 17.52 -12.71 -3.51
CA THR A 214 17.82 -12.01 -4.77
C THR A 214 19.21 -12.42 -5.27
N GLN A 215 19.40 -12.59 -6.60
CA GLN A 215 20.70 -13.04 -7.12
C GLN A 215 21.66 -11.89 -7.41
N ASN A 216 21.21 -10.84 -8.07
CA ASN A 216 22.07 -9.81 -8.64
C ASN A 216 21.87 -8.41 -8.03
N GLY A 217 21.14 -8.29 -6.92
CA GLY A 217 20.80 -6.99 -6.34
C GLY A 217 19.94 -6.12 -7.28
N SER A 218 19.24 -6.75 -8.22
CA SER A 218 18.32 -6.06 -9.11
C SER A 218 17.17 -5.47 -8.31
N PRO A 219 16.82 -4.20 -8.51
CA PRO A 219 15.65 -3.59 -7.87
C PRO A 219 14.33 -4.33 -8.18
N TYR A 220 14.29 -5.11 -9.26
CA TYR A 220 13.11 -5.88 -9.65
C TYR A 220 12.91 -7.12 -8.80
N ASP A 221 13.98 -7.65 -8.18
CA ASP A 221 13.93 -8.91 -7.43
C ASP A 221 13.14 -8.75 -6.12
N ASN A 222 13.01 -7.53 -5.56
CA ASN A 222 12.21 -7.24 -4.35
C ASN A 222 11.22 -6.08 -4.54
N ALA A 223 10.73 -5.88 -5.77
CA ALA A 223 9.87 -4.75 -6.14
C ALA A 223 8.58 -4.64 -5.28
N ILE A 224 8.09 -5.77 -4.76
CA ILE A 224 6.91 -5.78 -3.87
C ILE A 224 7.24 -5.10 -2.55
N ALA A 225 8.31 -5.49 -1.89
CA ALA A 225 8.72 -4.90 -0.61
C ALA A 225 9.07 -3.42 -0.76
N GLU A 226 9.82 -3.04 -1.80
CA GLU A 226 10.12 -1.64 -2.12
C GLU A 226 8.84 -0.83 -2.33
N ARG A 227 7.86 -1.38 -3.05
CA ARG A 227 6.58 -0.72 -3.28
C ARG A 227 5.81 -0.50 -1.98
N ILE A 228 5.79 -1.47 -1.08
CA ILE A 228 5.14 -1.34 0.23
C ILE A 228 5.83 -0.27 1.07
N ASN A 229 7.16 -0.32 1.17
CA ASN A 229 7.95 0.71 1.84
C ASN A 229 7.68 2.11 1.29
N GLY A 230 7.62 2.24 -0.05
CA GLY A 230 7.26 3.48 -0.73
C GLY A 230 5.87 3.99 -0.32
N ILE A 231 4.88 3.11 -0.22
CA ILE A 231 3.51 3.46 0.22
C ILE A 231 3.52 3.94 1.68
N LEU A 232 4.12 3.19 2.60
CA LEU A 232 4.18 3.55 4.01
C LEU A 232 4.87 4.91 4.21
N LYS A 233 5.97 5.15 3.51
CA LYS A 233 6.69 6.43 3.57
C LYS A 233 5.91 7.58 2.94
N THR A 234 5.39 7.40 1.73
CA THR A 234 4.84 8.53 0.95
C THR A 234 3.37 8.80 1.22
N GLU A 235 2.54 7.76 1.34
CA GLU A 235 1.10 7.92 1.54
C GLU A 235 0.75 8.13 3.02
N PHE A 236 1.46 7.43 3.94
CA PHE A 236 1.19 7.49 5.38
C PHE A 236 2.16 8.37 6.17
N GLY A 237 3.21 8.86 5.55
CA GLY A 237 4.09 9.85 6.15
C GLY A 237 5.22 9.31 7.02
N LEU A 238 5.55 8.00 6.95
CA LEU A 238 6.70 7.44 7.68
C LEU A 238 8.07 7.96 7.19
N HIS A 239 8.12 8.83 6.18
CA HIS A 239 9.32 9.57 5.76
C HIS A 239 9.61 10.79 6.64
N LYS A 240 8.69 11.19 7.52
CA LYS A 240 8.89 12.32 8.44
C LYS A 240 9.90 11.97 9.52
N THR A 241 10.46 12.99 10.18
CA THR A 241 11.32 12.83 11.34
C THR A 241 10.47 12.72 12.60
N PHE A 242 10.68 11.68 13.39
CA PHE A 242 9.98 11.45 14.65
C PHE A 242 10.80 11.94 15.84
N GLU A 243 10.09 12.46 16.84
CA GLU A 243 10.69 13.03 18.06
C GLU A 243 11.29 11.95 18.95
N SER A 244 10.58 10.84 19.13
CA SER A 244 10.99 9.72 19.99
C SER A 244 10.64 8.37 19.36
N PHE A 245 11.32 7.32 19.83
CA PHE A 245 11.05 5.95 19.40
C PHE A 245 9.63 5.50 19.73
N VAL A 246 9.10 5.88 20.88
CA VAL A 246 7.72 5.54 21.28
C VAL A 246 6.70 6.13 20.30
N ILE A 247 6.87 7.40 19.92
CA ILE A 247 6.02 8.05 18.92
C ILE A 247 6.15 7.37 17.55
N ALA A 248 7.37 7.02 17.15
CA ALA A 248 7.59 6.31 15.89
C ALA A 248 6.92 4.93 15.90
N GLN A 249 7.05 4.15 17.00
CA GLN A 249 6.42 2.84 17.15
C GLN A 249 4.89 2.95 17.04
N GLN A 250 4.26 3.85 17.79
CA GLN A 250 2.81 4.08 17.73
C GLN A 250 2.33 4.45 16.32
N ASN A 251 3.10 5.29 15.61
CA ASN A 251 2.77 5.64 14.23
C ASN A 251 2.92 4.46 13.28
N VAL A 252 3.97 3.65 13.44
CA VAL A 252 4.17 2.42 12.64
C VAL A 252 3.00 1.47 12.83
N ASP A 253 2.59 1.21 14.07
CA ASP A 253 1.49 0.31 14.40
C ASP A 253 0.18 0.76 13.74
N GLN A 254 -0.18 2.03 13.92
CA GLN A 254 -1.38 2.62 13.32
C GLN A 254 -1.34 2.61 11.78
N VAL A 255 -0.18 2.91 11.21
CA VAL A 255 0.00 2.95 9.76
C VAL A 255 -0.15 1.57 9.14
N ILE A 256 0.44 0.53 9.75
CA ILE A 256 0.33 -0.84 9.26
C ILE A 256 -1.11 -1.35 9.38
N GLU A 257 -1.78 -1.05 10.48
CA GLU A 257 -3.20 -1.36 10.65
C GLU A 257 -4.05 -0.71 9.53
N LYS A 258 -3.93 0.60 9.33
CA LYS A 258 -4.66 1.33 8.28
C LYS A 258 -4.30 0.82 6.88
N TYR A 259 -3.04 0.49 6.64
CA TYR A 259 -2.59 -0.10 5.38
C TYR A 259 -3.27 -1.45 5.12
N ASN A 260 -3.27 -2.34 6.10
CA ASN A 260 -3.82 -3.68 5.96
C ASN A 260 -5.36 -3.70 5.86
N TYR A 261 -6.05 -2.88 6.65
CA TYR A 261 -7.50 -2.98 6.83
C TYR A 261 -8.32 -1.93 6.09
N LEU A 262 -7.75 -0.75 5.79
CA LEU A 262 -8.52 0.36 5.21
C LEU A 262 -8.12 0.71 3.79
N ARG A 263 -6.84 0.48 3.40
CA ARG A 263 -6.32 0.95 2.12
C ARG A 263 -6.61 -0.03 0.98
N PRO A 264 -7.37 0.37 -0.09
CA PRO A 264 -7.55 -0.47 -1.28
C PRO A 264 -6.23 -0.62 -2.06
N HIS A 265 -6.00 -1.80 -2.63
CA HIS A 265 -4.83 -2.09 -3.43
C HIS A 265 -5.21 -2.53 -4.85
N PHE A 266 -4.57 -1.95 -5.89
CA PHE A 266 -4.90 -2.30 -7.29
C PHE A 266 -4.60 -3.77 -7.59
N SER A 267 -3.45 -4.28 -7.16
CA SER A 267 -3.09 -5.70 -7.37
C SER A 267 -3.96 -6.68 -6.59
N CYS A 268 -4.79 -6.20 -5.67
CA CYS A 268 -5.79 -6.99 -4.94
C CYS A 268 -7.21 -6.80 -5.48
N GLY A 269 -7.36 -6.30 -6.72
CA GLY A 269 -8.67 -5.98 -7.28
C GLY A 269 -9.42 -4.93 -6.46
N LEU A 270 -8.69 -3.95 -5.92
CA LEU A 270 -9.22 -2.86 -5.07
C LEU A 270 -9.78 -3.30 -3.70
N LYS A 271 -9.59 -4.56 -3.33
CA LYS A 271 -9.79 -5.00 -1.94
C LYS A 271 -8.67 -4.46 -1.05
N THR A 272 -8.89 -4.43 0.26
CA THR A 272 -7.82 -4.21 1.22
C THR A 272 -6.88 -5.42 1.27
N PRO A 273 -5.60 -5.27 1.66
CA PRO A 273 -4.69 -6.40 1.82
C PRO A 273 -5.26 -7.51 2.71
N GLN A 274 -5.90 -7.16 3.82
CA GLN A 274 -6.53 -8.13 4.72
C GLN A 274 -7.66 -8.90 4.04
N LEU A 275 -8.58 -8.23 3.35
CA LEU A 275 -9.66 -8.90 2.63
C LEU A 275 -9.13 -9.79 1.49
N CYS A 276 -8.09 -9.34 0.79
CA CYS A 276 -7.45 -10.12 -0.24
C CYS A 276 -6.80 -11.38 0.35
N HIS A 277 -6.15 -11.26 1.50
CA HIS A 277 -5.50 -12.37 2.20
C HIS A 277 -6.50 -13.45 2.64
N LEU A 278 -7.65 -13.04 3.17
CA LEU A 278 -8.72 -13.94 3.61
C LEU A 278 -9.50 -14.55 2.43
N SER A 279 -9.67 -13.80 1.33
CA SER A 279 -10.41 -14.27 0.16
C SER A 279 -9.60 -15.15 -0.79
N ALA A 280 -8.41 -15.59 -0.39
CA ALA A 280 -7.55 -16.53 -1.14
C ALA A 280 -8.16 -17.94 -1.24
N HIS A 281 -9.48 -18.04 -1.36
CA HIS A 281 -10.17 -19.27 -1.69
C HIS A 281 -10.09 -19.55 -3.19
N VAL A 282 -9.34 -20.60 -3.49
CA VAL A 282 -9.62 -21.54 -4.59
C VAL A 282 -9.79 -20.89 -5.97
N LYS A 283 -8.67 -20.47 -6.58
CA LYS A 283 -8.53 -20.78 -8.01
C LYS A 283 -8.13 -22.25 -8.10
N PRO A 284 -8.73 -23.05 -9.04
CA PRO A 284 -8.31 -24.42 -9.23
C PRO A 284 -6.80 -24.46 -9.44
N ILE A 285 -6.16 -25.44 -8.84
CA ILE A 285 -4.72 -25.67 -8.85
C ILE A 285 -4.28 -25.81 -10.32
N GLN A 286 -3.97 -24.71 -10.98
CA GLN A 286 -3.02 -24.77 -12.07
C GLN A 286 -1.68 -25.04 -11.40
N GLU A 287 -1.05 -26.16 -11.77
CA GLU A 287 0.26 -26.57 -11.25
C GLU A 287 1.21 -25.38 -11.29
N ASN A 288 1.50 -24.83 -10.11
CA ASN A 288 2.33 -23.66 -9.97
C ASN A 288 3.77 -24.02 -10.40
N LEU A 289 4.36 -23.24 -11.28
CA LEU A 289 5.75 -23.39 -11.70
C LEU A 289 6.73 -23.44 -10.53
N LEU A 290 6.42 -22.70 -9.44
CA LEU A 290 7.19 -22.72 -8.19
C LEU A 290 7.06 -24.07 -7.47
N ARG A 291 5.85 -24.66 -7.40
CA ARG A 291 5.65 -26.01 -6.86
C ARG A 291 6.42 -27.05 -7.67
N ARG A 292 6.46 -26.96 -9.00
CA ARG A 292 7.26 -27.87 -9.83
C ARG A 292 8.76 -27.78 -9.49
N LYS A 293 9.31 -26.59 -9.25
CA LYS A 293 10.73 -26.40 -8.89
C LYS A 293 11.07 -26.86 -7.48
N VAL A 294 10.18 -26.62 -6.51
CA VAL A 294 10.40 -26.97 -5.10
C VAL A 294 10.09 -28.43 -4.81
N ILE A 295 9.01 -28.99 -5.40
CA ILE A 295 8.56 -30.37 -5.14
C ILE A 295 9.31 -31.39 -6.02
N SER A 296 9.78 -31.01 -7.21
CA SER A 296 10.48 -31.94 -8.12
C SER A 296 11.85 -32.39 -7.66
N GLY A 297 12.31 -31.96 -6.47
CA GLY A 297 13.51 -32.51 -5.82
C GLY A 297 14.79 -32.46 -6.66
N LYS A 298 14.85 -31.64 -7.71
CA LYS A 298 16.09 -31.46 -8.47
C LYS A 298 17.10 -30.72 -7.58
N SER A 299 17.83 -31.51 -6.86
CA SER A 299 19.02 -31.11 -6.11
C SER A 299 19.97 -30.38 -7.07
N TYR A 300 20.15 -29.08 -6.81
CA TYR A 300 21.30 -28.37 -7.37
C TYR A 300 22.57 -28.76 -6.59
N ASN A 301 22.92 -30.05 -6.65
CA ASN A 301 24.29 -30.49 -6.42
C ASN A 301 24.95 -30.60 -7.80
N LYS A 302 25.58 -29.53 -8.25
CA LYS A 302 26.75 -29.52 -9.13
C LYS A 302 27.05 -28.06 -9.53
N VAL A 303 27.89 -27.41 -8.73
CA VAL A 303 28.92 -26.54 -9.31
C VAL A 303 30.18 -26.82 -8.50
N LYS A 304 31.15 -27.36 -9.25
CA LYS A 304 32.54 -27.47 -8.83
C LYS A 304 33.14 -26.12 -8.54
#